data_588e70b7c28203bf44474f75b655e93d
#
_entry.id   588e70b7c28203bf44474f75b655e93d
#
_cell.length_a   1.000
_cell.length_b   1.000
_cell.length_c   1.000
_cell.angle_alpha   90.00
_cell.angle_beta   90.00
_cell.angle_gamma   90.00
#
_symmetry.space_group_name_H-M   'P 1'
#
loop_
_entity.id
_entity.type
_entity.pdbx_description
1 polymer ?
#
loop_
_entity_poly.entity_id
_entity_poly.type
_entity_poly.pdbx_seq_one_letter_code
_entity_poly.pdbx_strand_id
1 'polypeptide(L)'
;MSASRPETPQLREWTGQFGLDYTNRNSLTPAQVDELWIENYGFSRTELNRKFLSGIPTDARILEVGCNLGNQLLLLQNLGYTNLSGVEVQEYALSAARARTRNIQLALASAFDLPYEDGYFDLVFTAGVLIHISPEDLPLALDEIHRCSGKYIMGSEYYAPTVTEVNYRNHDGLLWKMDYAQEYLKRFSGLELVREERLPYLENANVDSMFLLRKAS
;
A
#
# COMPACT_ATOMS: atom_id res chain seq x y z
N MET A 1 -8.13 17.40 -20.36
CA MET A 1 -8.25 18.32 -19.22
C MET A 1 -7.99 17.46 -17.99
N SER A 2 -6.86 17.65 -17.30
CA SER A 2 -6.58 16.93 -16.05
C SER A 2 -7.65 17.36 -15.04
N ALA A 3 -8.45 16.40 -14.55
CA ALA A 3 -9.31 16.65 -13.41
C ALA A 3 -8.42 17.11 -12.25
N SER A 4 -8.78 18.21 -11.60
CA SER A 4 -8.04 18.69 -10.44
C SER A 4 -8.00 17.58 -9.39
N ARG A 5 -6.80 17.28 -8.86
CA ARG A 5 -6.60 16.33 -7.76
C ARG A 5 -7.61 16.61 -6.64
N PRO A 6 -8.36 15.61 -6.15
CA PRO A 6 -9.22 15.84 -5.01
C PRO A 6 -8.36 16.20 -3.79
N GLU A 7 -8.59 17.36 -3.22
CA GLU A 7 -8.01 17.77 -1.93
C GLU A 7 -8.92 17.26 -0.81
N THR A 8 -8.67 16.04 -0.34
CA THR A 8 -9.49 15.44 0.73
C THR A 8 -9.03 15.89 2.11
N PRO A 9 -9.91 15.87 3.13
CA PRO A 9 -9.52 16.12 4.52
C PRO A 9 -8.36 15.20 4.95
N GLN A 10 -8.37 13.93 4.54
CA GLN A 10 -7.33 12.94 4.85
C GLN A 10 -5.98 13.33 4.24
N LEU A 11 -5.95 13.80 2.99
CA LEU A 11 -4.71 14.27 2.37
C LEU A 11 -4.09 15.44 3.15
N ARG A 12 -4.91 16.37 3.64
CA ARG A 12 -4.41 17.49 4.46
C ARG A 12 -3.78 17.01 5.76
N GLU A 13 -4.39 16.06 6.45
CA GLU A 13 -3.80 15.46 7.66
C GLU A 13 -2.49 14.73 7.35
N TRP A 14 -2.46 13.92 6.29
CA TRP A 14 -1.29 13.15 5.91
C TRP A 14 -0.14 14.02 5.38
N THR A 15 -0.40 15.16 4.76
CA THR A 15 0.62 16.13 4.32
C THR A 15 1.02 17.12 5.42
N GLY A 16 0.28 17.15 6.54
CA GLY A 16 0.51 18.00 7.71
C GLY A 16 1.35 17.37 8.80
N GLN A 17 1.18 17.90 10.03
CA GLN A 17 1.92 17.46 11.22
C GLN A 17 1.65 16.00 11.59
N PHE A 18 0.41 15.54 11.41
CA PHE A 18 0.04 14.15 11.67
C PHE A 18 0.88 13.15 10.86
N GLY A 19 1.01 13.38 9.55
CA GLY A 19 1.84 12.56 8.67
C GLY A 19 3.33 12.64 9.01
N LEU A 20 3.83 13.81 9.39
CA LEU A 20 5.21 14.00 9.85
C LEU A 20 5.49 13.13 11.10
N ASP A 21 4.61 13.19 12.09
CA ASP A 21 4.75 12.41 13.33
C ASP A 21 4.66 10.89 13.05
N TYR A 22 3.78 10.49 12.11
CA TYR A 22 3.71 9.11 11.65
C TYR A 22 5.03 8.65 11.03
N THR A 23 5.57 9.41 10.09
CA THR A 23 6.83 9.12 9.40
C THR A 23 7.98 8.94 10.39
N ASN A 24 8.10 9.85 11.36
CA ASN A 24 9.15 9.79 12.37
C ASN A 24 9.08 8.53 13.25
N ARG A 25 7.87 8.06 13.58
CA ARG A 25 7.68 6.83 14.37
C ARG A 25 7.97 5.55 13.58
N ASN A 26 7.87 5.58 12.26
CA ASN A 26 7.99 4.41 11.39
C ASN A 26 9.34 4.28 10.68
N SER A 27 10.38 4.94 11.20
CA SER A 27 11.74 4.84 10.66
C SER A 27 12.39 3.50 11.08
N LEU A 28 11.92 2.42 10.45
CA LEU A 28 12.35 1.05 10.74
C LEU A 28 13.32 0.55 9.67
N THR A 29 14.27 -0.29 10.07
CA THR A 29 15.05 -1.13 9.14
C THR A 29 14.21 -2.33 8.68
N PRO A 30 14.57 -3.00 7.57
CA PRO A 30 13.90 -4.25 7.17
C PRO A 30 13.84 -5.31 8.27
N ALA A 31 14.90 -5.48 9.04
CA ALA A 31 14.93 -6.42 10.17
C ALA A 31 13.91 -6.04 11.26
N GLN A 32 13.83 -4.76 11.63
CA GLN A 32 12.86 -4.28 12.60
C GLN A 32 11.41 -4.39 12.10
N VAL A 33 11.17 -4.27 10.79
CA VAL A 33 9.85 -4.57 10.21
C VAL A 33 9.52 -6.04 10.40
N ASP A 34 10.45 -6.94 10.12
CA ASP A 34 10.25 -8.39 10.31
C ASP A 34 10.03 -8.74 11.78
N GLU A 35 10.78 -8.16 12.71
CA GLU A 35 10.59 -8.34 14.16
C GLU A 35 9.18 -7.91 14.58
N LEU A 36 8.74 -6.71 14.18
CA LEU A 36 7.38 -6.22 14.45
C LEU A 36 6.29 -7.14 13.91
N TRP A 37 6.52 -7.72 12.73
CA TRP A 37 5.56 -8.67 12.14
C TRP A 37 5.52 -10.00 12.89
N ILE A 38 6.67 -10.50 13.33
CA ILE A 38 6.74 -11.71 14.17
C ILE A 38 6.00 -11.47 15.51
N GLU A 39 6.17 -10.31 16.13
CA GLU A 39 5.46 -9.95 17.35
C GLU A 39 3.94 -9.90 17.15
N ASN A 40 3.49 -9.29 16.05
CA ASN A 40 2.06 -9.11 15.78
C ASN A 40 1.35 -10.36 15.23
N TYR A 41 2.03 -11.18 14.41
CA TYR A 41 1.38 -12.24 13.61
C TYR A 41 2.06 -13.62 13.75
N GLY A 42 3.24 -13.72 14.35
CA GLY A 42 3.98 -14.98 14.50
C GLY A 42 4.86 -15.36 13.29
N PHE A 43 4.95 -14.51 12.28
CA PHE A 43 5.80 -14.70 11.08
C PHE A 43 6.30 -13.35 10.56
N SER A 44 7.38 -13.37 9.77
CA SER A 44 7.99 -12.14 9.24
C SER A 44 7.24 -11.60 8.01
N ARG A 45 7.34 -10.29 7.79
CA ARG A 45 6.84 -9.66 6.55
C ARG A 45 7.58 -10.18 5.32
N THR A 46 8.86 -10.44 5.46
CA THR A 46 9.70 -11.04 4.40
C THR A 46 9.17 -12.40 3.96
N GLU A 47 8.79 -13.29 4.89
CA GLU A 47 8.20 -14.60 4.57
C GLU A 47 6.88 -14.45 3.83
N LEU A 48 6.01 -13.56 4.29
CA LEU A 48 4.74 -13.30 3.65
C LEU A 48 4.92 -12.73 2.23
N ASN A 49 5.80 -11.75 2.05
CA ASN A 49 6.14 -11.21 0.72
C ASN A 49 6.65 -12.30 -0.22
N ARG A 50 7.57 -13.17 0.24
CA ARG A 50 8.07 -14.30 -0.57
C ARG A 50 6.96 -15.24 -1.02
N LYS A 51 5.99 -15.51 -0.15
CA LYS A 51 4.83 -16.35 -0.43
C LYS A 51 3.90 -15.72 -1.47
N PHE A 52 3.59 -14.42 -1.34
CA PHE A 52 2.68 -13.72 -2.24
C PHE A 52 3.29 -13.42 -3.61
N LEU A 53 4.59 -13.19 -3.66
CA LEU A 53 5.30 -12.79 -4.88
C LEU A 53 6.01 -13.96 -5.58
N SER A 54 5.82 -15.21 -5.14
CA SER A 54 6.53 -16.39 -5.63
C SER A 54 6.42 -16.65 -7.15
N GLY A 55 5.40 -16.11 -7.81
CA GLY A 55 5.19 -16.21 -9.26
C GLY A 55 5.52 -14.93 -10.03
N ILE A 56 6.08 -13.92 -9.38
CA ILE A 56 6.41 -12.62 -10.00
C ILE A 56 7.94 -12.56 -10.22
N PRO A 57 8.40 -12.34 -11.46
CA PRO A 57 9.83 -12.24 -11.77
C PRO A 57 10.52 -11.12 -10.96
N THR A 58 11.79 -11.32 -10.59
CA THR A 58 12.54 -10.32 -9.79
C THR A 58 12.91 -9.06 -10.58
N ASP A 59 12.80 -9.10 -11.89
CA ASP A 59 12.95 -7.95 -12.80
C ASP A 59 11.60 -7.29 -13.15
N ALA A 60 10.49 -7.74 -12.59
CA ALA A 60 9.17 -7.10 -12.74
C ALA A 60 9.22 -5.64 -12.27
N ARG A 61 8.52 -4.77 -13.01
CA ARG A 61 8.34 -3.36 -12.61
C ARG A 61 7.27 -3.30 -11.52
N ILE A 62 7.67 -2.86 -10.33
CA ILE A 62 6.82 -2.83 -9.13
C ILE A 62 6.67 -1.41 -8.63
N LEU A 63 5.43 -0.99 -8.37
CA LEU A 63 5.11 0.29 -7.73
C LEU A 63 4.49 0.07 -6.35
N GLU A 64 5.02 0.74 -5.34
CA GLU A 64 4.34 0.97 -4.07
C GLU A 64 3.65 2.34 -4.09
N VAL A 65 2.34 2.36 -3.83
CA VAL A 65 1.57 3.59 -3.64
C VAL A 65 1.49 3.90 -2.15
N GLY A 66 1.91 5.12 -1.74
CA GLY A 66 2.04 5.51 -0.34
C GLY A 66 3.25 4.87 0.34
N CYS A 67 4.41 4.94 -0.28
CA CYS A 67 5.60 4.21 0.18
C CYS A 67 6.24 4.76 1.47
N ASN A 68 5.81 5.92 1.95
CA ASN A 68 6.38 6.60 3.11
C ASN A 68 7.93 6.59 3.07
N LEU A 69 8.60 5.95 4.02
CA LEU A 69 10.06 5.82 4.10
C LEU A 69 10.63 4.69 3.21
N GLY A 70 9.81 4.01 2.40
CA GLY A 70 10.23 2.92 1.54
C GLY A 70 10.53 1.60 2.26
N ASN A 71 9.95 1.37 3.43
CA ASN A 71 10.20 0.16 4.22
C ASN A 71 9.87 -1.12 3.45
N GLN A 72 8.73 -1.17 2.77
CA GLN A 72 8.31 -2.33 1.99
C GLN A 72 9.20 -2.52 0.75
N LEU A 73 9.56 -1.42 0.08
CA LEU A 73 10.47 -1.45 -1.08
C LEU A 73 11.85 -2.01 -0.70
N LEU A 74 12.37 -1.66 0.47
CA LEU A 74 13.63 -2.21 0.98
C LEU A 74 13.52 -3.72 1.28
N LEU A 75 12.38 -4.20 1.79
CA LEU A 75 12.13 -5.63 1.96
C LEU A 75 12.12 -6.36 0.62
N LEU A 76 11.45 -5.78 -0.40
CA LEU A 76 11.42 -6.35 -1.75
C LEU A 76 12.81 -6.34 -2.40
N GLN A 77 13.57 -5.26 -2.22
CA GLN A 77 14.96 -5.19 -2.71
C GLN A 77 15.84 -6.29 -2.08
N ASN A 78 15.68 -6.58 -0.79
CA ASN A 78 16.37 -7.67 -0.10
C ASN A 78 15.93 -9.06 -0.61
N LEU A 79 14.75 -9.19 -1.19
CA LEU A 79 14.27 -10.39 -1.87
C LEU A 79 14.78 -10.52 -3.31
N GLY A 80 15.54 -9.54 -3.80
CA GLY A 80 16.17 -9.56 -5.13
C GLY A 80 15.36 -8.83 -6.22
N TYR A 81 14.25 -8.12 -5.88
CA TYR A 81 13.54 -7.29 -6.84
C TYR A 81 14.37 -6.05 -7.21
N THR A 82 14.52 -5.77 -8.51
CA THR A 82 15.45 -4.75 -9.02
C THR A 82 14.78 -3.52 -9.62
N ASN A 83 13.54 -3.63 -10.10
CA ASN A 83 12.82 -2.53 -10.76
C ASN A 83 11.72 -1.99 -9.85
N LEU A 84 12.12 -1.30 -8.77
CA LEU A 84 11.25 -0.81 -7.72
C LEU A 84 10.99 0.69 -7.86
N SER A 85 9.72 1.06 -7.71
CA SER A 85 9.27 2.44 -7.68
C SER A 85 8.35 2.66 -6.48
N GLY A 86 8.30 3.89 -5.98
CA GLY A 86 7.38 4.30 -4.93
C GLY A 86 6.85 5.70 -5.17
N VAL A 87 5.60 5.92 -4.79
CA VAL A 87 5.02 7.26 -4.72
C VAL A 87 4.59 7.57 -3.29
N GLU A 88 4.76 8.81 -2.90
CA GLU A 88 4.41 9.32 -1.58
C GLU A 88 3.86 10.74 -1.73
N VAL A 89 2.84 11.07 -0.94
CA VAL A 89 2.19 12.38 -0.98
C VAL A 89 2.89 13.42 -0.10
N GLN A 90 3.62 12.95 0.91
CA GLN A 90 4.34 13.81 1.86
C GLN A 90 5.80 14.00 1.43
N GLU A 91 6.19 15.25 1.12
CA GLU A 91 7.54 15.56 0.66
C GLU A 91 8.64 15.24 1.68
N TYR A 92 8.34 15.42 2.98
CA TYR A 92 9.26 15.06 4.06
C TYR A 92 9.57 13.55 4.06
N ALA A 93 8.55 12.69 4.01
CA ALA A 93 8.72 11.25 3.97
C ALA A 93 9.48 10.82 2.71
N LEU A 94 9.12 11.39 1.56
CA LEU A 94 9.77 11.13 0.29
C LEU A 94 11.27 11.53 0.31
N SER A 95 11.60 12.67 0.89
CA SER A 95 12.99 13.12 1.05
C SER A 95 13.78 12.16 1.94
N ALA A 96 13.19 11.74 3.06
CA ALA A 96 13.80 10.75 3.96
C ALA A 96 13.95 9.38 3.30
N ALA A 97 12.96 8.94 2.50
CA ALA A 97 13.06 7.71 1.72
C ALA A 97 14.21 7.75 0.71
N ARG A 98 14.38 8.87 -0.02
CA ARG A 98 15.50 9.06 -0.95
C ARG A 98 16.86 8.98 -0.27
N ALA A 99 16.97 9.45 0.97
CA ALA A 99 18.22 9.41 1.73
C ALA A 99 18.62 7.98 2.13
N ARG A 100 17.66 7.09 2.34
CA ARG A 100 17.89 5.73 2.86
C ARG A 100 17.79 4.61 1.82
N THR A 101 17.22 4.89 0.64
CA THR A 101 17.10 3.91 -0.46
C THR A 101 18.19 4.12 -1.51
N ARG A 102 18.49 3.07 -2.29
CA ARG A 102 19.39 3.11 -3.45
C ARG A 102 18.75 2.33 -4.59
N ASN A 103 18.84 2.85 -5.81
CA ASN A 103 18.28 2.20 -7.00
C ASN A 103 16.76 1.95 -6.93
N ILE A 104 16.03 2.77 -6.18
CA ILE A 104 14.56 2.79 -6.11
C ILE A 104 14.11 4.15 -6.65
N GLN A 105 13.16 4.14 -7.58
CA GLN A 105 12.63 5.37 -8.17
C GLN A 105 11.51 5.90 -7.26
N LEU A 106 11.63 7.16 -6.81
CA LEU A 106 10.68 7.76 -5.88
C LEU A 106 10.12 9.07 -6.43
N ALA A 107 8.79 9.21 -6.44
CA ALA A 107 8.09 10.39 -6.93
C ALA A 107 7.07 10.92 -5.91
N LEU A 108 6.88 12.25 -5.93
CA LEU A 108 5.83 12.91 -5.18
C LEU A 108 4.51 12.77 -5.95
N ALA A 109 3.57 11.99 -5.44
CA ALA A 109 2.27 11.80 -6.08
C ALA A 109 1.22 11.33 -5.06
N SER A 110 -0.05 11.51 -5.42
CA SER A 110 -1.20 10.99 -4.68
C SER A 110 -1.69 9.68 -5.29
N ALA A 111 -2.31 8.82 -4.47
CA ALA A 111 -3.04 7.64 -4.93
C ALA A 111 -4.19 7.99 -5.90
N PHE A 112 -4.62 9.24 -5.96
CA PHE A 112 -5.68 9.74 -6.83
C PHE A 112 -5.18 10.26 -8.20
N ASP A 113 -3.85 10.35 -8.40
CA ASP A 113 -3.25 10.88 -9.63
C ASP A 113 -1.81 10.37 -9.72
N LEU A 114 -1.66 9.17 -10.28
CA LEU A 114 -0.35 8.52 -10.44
C LEU A 114 0.30 8.97 -11.74
N PRO A 115 1.54 9.48 -11.73
CA PRO A 115 2.20 10.07 -12.89
C PRO A 115 2.81 9.00 -13.83
N TYR A 116 2.04 7.97 -14.13
CA TYR A 116 2.48 6.85 -14.96
C TYR A 116 1.45 6.49 -16.01
N GLU A 117 1.90 5.89 -17.10
CA GLU A 117 1.06 5.38 -18.17
C GLU A 117 0.23 4.16 -17.73
N ASP A 118 -0.85 3.90 -18.46
CA ASP A 118 -1.72 2.73 -18.24
C ASP A 118 -0.91 1.44 -18.41
N GLY A 119 -1.06 0.53 -17.45
CA GLY A 119 -0.40 -0.77 -17.49
C GLY A 119 1.13 -0.74 -17.39
N TYR A 120 1.71 0.38 -16.96
CA TYR A 120 3.17 0.51 -16.93
C TYR A 120 3.85 -0.47 -15.96
N PHE A 121 3.26 -0.79 -14.83
CA PHE A 121 3.83 -1.68 -13.82
C PHE A 121 3.26 -3.10 -13.93
N ASP A 122 4.12 -4.10 -13.79
CA ASP A 122 3.70 -5.50 -13.72
C ASP A 122 2.94 -5.79 -12.40
N LEU A 123 3.29 -5.06 -11.32
CA LEU A 123 2.60 -5.10 -10.03
C LEU A 123 2.49 -3.68 -9.46
N VAL A 124 1.29 -3.30 -9.02
CA VAL A 124 1.07 -2.12 -8.17
C VAL A 124 0.56 -2.59 -6.82
N PHE A 125 1.13 -2.07 -5.71
CA PHE A 125 0.68 -2.48 -4.39
C PHE A 125 0.54 -1.33 -3.39
N THR A 126 -0.24 -1.59 -2.34
CA THR A 126 -0.42 -0.73 -1.17
C THR A 126 -0.16 -1.52 0.12
N ALA A 127 0.30 -0.84 1.16
CA ALA A 127 0.50 -1.42 2.48
C ALA A 127 0.10 -0.41 3.56
N GLY A 128 -1.10 -0.54 4.10
CA GLY A 128 -1.67 0.38 5.09
C GLY A 128 -1.96 1.77 4.51
N VAL A 129 -2.45 1.85 3.29
CA VAL A 129 -2.75 3.11 2.58
C VAL A 129 -4.23 3.27 2.31
N LEU A 130 -4.89 2.24 1.78
CA LEU A 130 -6.32 2.31 1.45
C LEU A 130 -7.17 2.53 2.70
N ILE A 131 -6.71 2.05 3.84
CA ILE A 131 -7.33 2.29 5.16
C ILE A 131 -7.46 3.77 5.52
N HIS A 132 -6.70 4.65 4.87
CA HIS A 132 -6.69 6.10 5.12
C HIS A 132 -7.40 6.91 4.03
N ILE A 133 -8.11 6.23 3.14
CA ILE A 133 -8.95 6.85 2.10
C ILE A 133 -10.40 6.63 2.48
N SER A 134 -11.20 7.71 2.45
CA SER A 134 -12.63 7.60 2.77
C SER A 134 -13.35 6.64 1.81
N PRO A 135 -14.42 5.94 2.25
CA PRO A 135 -15.19 5.08 1.35
C PRO A 135 -15.73 5.81 0.11
N GLU A 136 -15.99 7.12 0.22
CA GLU A 136 -16.46 7.94 -0.90
C GLU A 136 -15.38 8.20 -1.94
N ASP A 137 -14.13 8.39 -1.50
CA ASP A 137 -12.98 8.69 -2.36
C ASP A 137 -12.23 7.41 -2.83
N LEU A 138 -12.45 6.29 -2.13
CA LEU A 138 -11.77 5.02 -2.42
C LEU A 138 -11.87 4.60 -3.88
N PRO A 139 -13.03 4.72 -4.56
CA PRO A 139 -13.14 4.37 -5.98
C PRO A 139 -12.11 5.06 -6.88
N LEU A 140 -11.75 6.32 -6.60
CA LEU A 140 -10.77 7.08 -7.40
C LEU A 140 -9.36 6.51 -7.27
N ALA A 141 -8.96 6.13 -6.05
CA ALA A 141 -7.67 5.50 -5.81
C ALA A 141 -7.58 4.10 -6.44
N LEU A 142 -8.67 3.31 -6.33
CA LEU A 142 -8.72 1.99 -6.97
C LEU A 142 -8.60 2.10 -8.50
N ASP A 143 -9.22 3.11 -9.12
CA ASP A 143 -9.13 3.36 -10.56
C ASP A 143 -7.69 3.65 -11.00
N GLU A 144 -6.97 4.52 -10.29
CA GLU A 144 -5.59 4.87 -10.61
C GLU A 144 -4.62 3.69 -10.40
N ILE A 145 -4.76 2.96 -9.30
CA ILE A 145 -3.96 1.75 -9.03
C ILE A 145 -4.23 0.70 -10.12
N HIS A 146 -5.50 0.48 -10.46
CA HIS A 146 -5.88 -0.43 -11.55
C HIS A 146 -5.33 0.07 -12.88
N ARG A 147 -5.45 1.36 -13.20
CA ARG A 147 -4.97 1.93 -14.47
C ARG A 147 -3.47 1.69 -14.66
N CYS A 148 -2.66 2.00 -13.65
CA CYS A 148 -1.20 1.86 -13.72
C CYS A 148 -0.71 0.40 -13.67
N SER A 149 -1.54 -0.54 -13.17
CA SER A 149 -1.21 -1.97 -13.13
C SER A 149 -1.40 -2.61 -14.50
N GLY A 150 -0.37 -3.30 -14.99
CA GLY A 150 -0.44 -4.11 -16.21
C GLY A 150 -0.90 -5.55 -15.95
N LYS A 151 -0.64 -6.09 -14.76
CA LYS A 151 -0.93 -7.51 -14.51
C LYS A 151 -1.43 -7.82 -13.11
N TYR A 152 -0.79 -7.30 -12.07
CA TYR A 152 -1.09 -7.65 -10.68
C TYR A 152 -1.38 -6.43 -9.84
N ILE A 153 -2.32 -6.57 -8.90
CA ILE A 153 -2.59 -5.63 -7.82
C ILE A 153 -2.47 -6.39 -6.50
N MET A 154 -1.75 -5.83 -5.53
CA MET A 154 -1.62 -6.41 -4.20
C MET A 154 -1.95 -5.36 -3.14
N GLY A 155 -2.61 -5.78 -2.07
CA GLY A 155 -2.86 -4.94 -0.91
C GLY A 155 -2.53 -5.67 0.37
N SER A 156 -2.11 -4.91 1.38
CA SER A 156 -1.95 -5.37 2.77
C SER A 156 -2.60 -4.30 3.65
N GLU A 157 -3.85 -4.54 4.05
CA GLU A 157 -4.73 -3.51 4.63
C GLU A 157 -5.50 -4.07 5.83
N TYR A 158 -6.01 -3.21 6.71
CA TYR A 158 -6.87 -3.63 7.82
C TYR A 158 -8.22 -4.15 7.30
N TYR A 159 -8.60 -5.31 7.81
CA TYR A 159 -9.80 -6.01 7.37
C TYR A 159 -10.97 -5.81 8.33
N ALA A 160 -12.16 -5.67 7.77
CA ALA A 160 -13.46 -5.91 8.40
C ALA A 160 -14.45 -6.45 7.36
N PRO A 161 -15.46 -7.26 7.75
CA PRO A 161 -16.45 -7.79 6.80
C PRO A 161 -17.40 -6.73 6.25
N THR A 162 -17.51 -5.60 6.93
CA THR A 162 -18.29 -4.42 6.53
C THR A 162 -17.46 -3.16 6.74
N VAL A 163 -17.79 -2.09 6.01
CA VAL A 163 -17.14 -0.79 6.19
C VAL A 163 -17.26 -0.35 7.65
N THR A 164 -16.13 -0.18 8.30
CA THR A 164 -16.03 0.17 9.72
C THR A 164 -15.06 1.32 9.89
N GLU A 165 -15.57 2.48 10.30
CA GLU A 165 -14.72 3.60 10.70
C GLU A 165 -14.11 3.33 12.07
N VAL A 166 -12.86 3.71 12.25
CA VAL A 166 -12.11 3.54 13.50
C VAL A 166 -11.51 4.87 13.92
N ASN A 167 -11.72 5.27 15.18
CA ASN A 167 -10.99 6.41 15.74
C ASN A 167 -9.50 6.10 15.74
N TYR A 168 -8.75 6.83 14.94
CA TYR A 168 -7.32 6.62 14.78
C TYR A 168 -6.52 7.73 15.45
N ARG A 169 -5.87 7.42 16.57
CA ARG A 169 -5.06 8.36 17.35
C ARG A 169 -5.82 9.64 17.74
N ASN A 170 -7.06 9.49 18.22
CA ASN A 170 -8.00 10.55 18.58
C ASN A 170 -8.50 11.40 17.39
N HIS A 171 -8.39 10.91 16.16
CA HIS A 171 -8.99 11.51 14.98
C HIS A 171 -10.07 10.58 14.41
N ASP A 172 -11.26 11.11 14.16
CA ASP A 172 -12.31 10.46 13.38
C ASP A 172 -12.10 10.76 11.89
N GLY A 173 -12.65 9.95 11.01
CA GLY A 173 -12.55 10.15 9.56
C GLY A 173 -11.14 9.95 8.97
N LEU A 174 -10.23 9.22 9.66
CA LEU A 174 -8.88 8.96 9.17
C LEU A 174 -8.54 7.49 8.96
N LEU A 175 -9.38 6.58 9.43
CA LEU A 175 -9.12 5.13 9.25
C LEU A 175 -10.42 4.36 9.08
N TRP A 176 -10.45 3.55 8.03
CA TRP A 176 -11.52 2.59 7.75
C TRP A 176 -10.96 1.19 7.58
N LYS A 177 -11.73 0.21 8.03
CA LYS A 177 -11.50 -1.22 7.76
C LYS A 177 -12.60 -1.72 6.84
N MET A 178 -12.25 -2.52 5.86
CA MET A 178 -13.21 -3.20 4.99
C MET A 178 -12.55 -4.36 4.25
N ASP A 179 -13.29 -5.03 3.39
CA ASP A 179 -12.75 -6.03 2.48
C ASP A 179 -12.27 -5.37 1.19
N TYR A 180 -11.03 -4.86 1.18
CA TYR A 180 -10.47 -4.15 0.04
C TYR A 180 -10.31 -5.04 -1.20
N ALA A 181 -10.07 -6.34 -1.05
CA ALA A 181 -10.04 -7.26 -2.18
C ALA A 181 -11.40 -7.33 -2.87
N GLN A 182 -12.49 -7.40 -2.10
CA GLN A 182 -13.84 -7.40 -2.63
C GLN A 182 -14.22 -6.05 -3.27
N GLU A 183 -13.75 -4.93 -2.76
CA GLU A 183 -13.99 -3.62 -3.39
C GLU A 183 -13.37 -3.55 -4.80
N TYR A 184 -12.15 -4.08 -4.98
CA TYR A 184 -11.55 -4.24 -6.31
C TYR A 184 -12.37 -5.18 -7.21
N LEU A 185 -12.73 -6.37 -6.72
CA LEU A 185 -13.46 -7.37 -7.51
C LEU A 185 -14.86 -6.91 -7.93
N LYS A 186 -15.55 -6.16 -7.08
CA LYS A 186 -16.85 -5.54 -7.40
C LYS A 186 -16.71 -4.47 -8.49
N ARG A 187 -15.62 -3.70 -8.44
CA ARG A 187 -15.41 -2.57 -9.35
C ARG A 187 -14.91 -2.99 -10.72
N PHE A 188 -14.06 -4.01 -10.80
CA PHE A 188 -13.38 -4.42 -12.02
C PHE A 188 -13.65 -5.90 -12.33
N SER A 189 -14.58 -6.15 -13.25
CA SER A 189 -14.98 -7.50 -13.64
C SER A 189 -13.87 -8.34 -14.28
N GLY A 190 -12.78 -7.70 -14.73
CA GLY A 190 -11.60 -8.36 -15.29
C GLY A 190 -10.53 -8.70 -14.25
N LEU A 191 -10.81 -8.63 -12.96
CA LEU A 191 -9.89 -9.05 -11.90
C LEU A 191 -10.24 -10.42 -11.34
N GLU A 192 -9.23 -11.22 -11.09
CA GLU A 192 -9.32 -12.53 -10.44
C GLU A 192 -8.52 -12.52 -9.14
N LEU A 193 -9.08 -13.11 -8.08
CA LEU A 193 -8.38 -13.33 -6.81
C LEU A 193 -7.41 -14.50 -6.96
N VAL A 194 -6.10 -14.20 -6.91
CA VAL A 194 -5.04 -15.21 -6.97
C VAL A 194 -4.76 -15.81 -5.59
N ARG A 195 -4.70 -14.94 -4.58
CA ARG A 195 -4.43 -15.32 -3.20
C ARG A 195 -4.98 -14.28 -2.25
N GLU A 196 -5.45 -14.74 -1.10
CA GLU A 196 -5.80 -13.89 0.02
C GLU A 196 -5.50 -14.63 1.33
N GLU A 197 -5.01 -13.89 2.33
CA GLU A 197 -4.81 -14.38 3.68
C GLU A 197 -5.30 -13.34 4.69
N ARG A 198 -6.11 -13.81 5.64
CA ARG A 198 -6.48 -13.04 6.82
C ARG A 198 -5.41 -13.26 7.88
N LEU A 199 -4.91 -12.17 8.42
CA LEU A 199 -3.77 -12.11 9.33
C LEU A 199 -4.27 -11.61 10.69
N PRO A 200 -4.75 -12.52 11.57
CA PRO A 200 -5.20 -12.12 12.90
C PRO A 200 -4.00 -11.69 13.75
N TYR A 201 -4.15 -10.61 14.50
CA TYR A 201 -3.17 -10.20 15.48
C TYR A 201 -3.14 -11.19 16.65
N LEU A 202 -1.95 -11.46 17.18
CA LEU A 202 -1.79 -12.38 18.32
C LEU A 202 -2.36 -11.81 19.62
N GLU A 203 -2.28 -10.48 19.81
CA GLU A 203 -2.59 -9.85 21.09
C GLU A 203 -3.97 -9.19 21.16
N ASN A 204 -4.69 -9.08 20.04
CA ASN A 204 -6.00 -8.42 20.00
C ASN A 204 -6.88 -8.97 18.86
N ALA A 205 -8.12 -8.49 18.78
CA ALA A 205 -9.10 -8.96 17.81
C ALA A 205 -8.98 -8.31 16.41
N ASN A 206 -7.93 -7.53 16.14
CA ASN A 206 -7.73 -6.96 14.82
C ASN A 206 -7.30 -8.04 13.82
N VAL A 207 -7.65 -7.82 12.57
CA VAL A 207 -7.27 -8.67 11.46
C VAL A 207 -6.82 -7.78 10.31
N ASP A 208 -5.68 -8.10 9.72
CA ASP A 208 -5.30 -7.56 8.42
C ASP A 208 -5.67 -8.55 7.32
N SER A 209 -5.71 -8.07 6.10
CA SER A 209 -5.80 -8.90 4.91
C SER A 209 -4.65 -8.57 3.99
N MET A 210 -3.93 -9.60 3.53
CA MET A 210 -3.07 -9.46 2.36
C MET A 210 -3.70 -10.21 1.20
N PHE A 211 -3.81 -9.54 0.05
CA PHE A 211 -4.41 -10.10 -1.16
C PHE A 211 -3.58 -9.82 -2.40
N LEU A 212 -3.65 -10.71 -3.37
CA LEU A 212 -3.08 -10.57 -4.71
C LEU A 212 -4.17 -10.82 -5.74
N LEU A 213 -4.39 -9.84 -6.59
CA LEU A 213 -5.32 -9.89 -7.71
C LEU A 213 -4.53 -9.94 -9.02
N ARG A 214 -5.11 -10.55 -10.05
CA ARG A 214 -4.57 -10.60 -11.40
C ARG A 214 -5.60 -10.07 -12.38
N LYS A 215 -5.17 -9.25 -13.33
CA LYS A 215 -5.98 -8.87 -14.50
C LYS A 215 -6.14 -10.08 -15.43
N ALA A 216 -7.38 -10.38 -15.80
CA ALA A 216 -7.66 -11.35 -16.86
C ALA A 216 -7.02 -10.87 -18.18
N SER A 217 -6.44 -11.83 -18.90
CA SER A 217 -5.78 -11.58 -20.20
C SER A 217 -6.78 -11.26 -21.28
#